data_a9a6cfa471009df8a137d93a1df64f46
#
_entry.id   a9a6cfa471009df8a137d93a1df64f46
#
_cell.length_a   1.000
_cell.length_b   1.000
_cell.length_c   1.000
_cell.angle_alpha   90.00
_cell.angle_beta   90.00
_cell.angle_gamma   90.00
#
_symmetry.space_group_name_H-M   'P 1'
#
loop_
_entity.id
_entity.type
_entity.pdbx_description
1 polymer ?
#
loop_
_entity_poly.entity_id
_entity_poly.type
_entity_poly.pdbx_seq_one_letter_code
_entity_poly.pdbx_strand_id
1 'polypeptide(L)'
;MVERFMVVVSDIAKNICSLAAFSRLFYSGLFAIGLLLFGLLLTESVSLGGEWRVPAGGNVYRVEPEPGNATNREGVCTLKDAQQKYSIYFSVDRPCKVQLGVETRAQGSGSFQIAIGLEKAEIVVDQSDFADVMVGEFEVAAKGYVRVDVTKGKGGEVQFKDLVVKSDTAELKVDYVRDNEGNMFYWGRRGPSVHLSYQVPRGVDLQYAYSEITVPVGEDPIGSYFMANGFGEGYFGMQVNSETERRVLFSVWSPFQTDNPKDIPEEQRIVAVGRGPEVRIGEFGNEGSGGQSFLIYPWGAGKTYRFLTEVKPEGTGTTLYTCWFGDKAANEWRLIASFRRPKTDTHLKGFHSFLESFNPVLGYVGRRCQNGNIWVVDTKGEWHECLQARFSVDPTGGNRHRLDYTGGAEGDHFFMRNCGFFSETGKAGEVFKRTSTADQKPDIHFDKLPR
;
A
#
# COMPACT_ATOMS: atom_id res chain seq x y z
N MET A 1 -3.52 -20.70 32.86
CA MET A 1 -2.36 -20.08 33.59
C MET A 1 -2.74 -18.76 34.27
N VAL A 2 -3.99 -18.38 34.28
CA VAL A 2 -4.54 -17.14 34.91
C VAL A 2 -5.16 -17.42 36.27
N GLU A 3 -5.52 -18.65 36.59
CA GLU A 3 -6.15 -19.00 37.88
C GLU A 3 -5.18 -19.27 39.06
N ARG A 4 -3.87 -19.30 38.81
CA ARG A 4 -2.88 -19.47 39.89
C ARG A 4 -2.30 -18.16 40.45
N PHE A 5 -2.65 -17.02 39.88
CA PHE A 5 -2.14 -15.71 40.35
C PHE A 5 -3.06 -15.01 41.36
N MET A 6 -4.31 -15.41 41.47
CA MET A 6 -5.28 -14.79 42.40
C MET A 6 -5.27 -15.37 43.81
N VAL A 7 -4.67 -16.52 44.01
CA VAL A 7 -4.60 -17.17 45.36
C VAL A 7 -3.44 -16.64 46.20
N VAL A 8 -2.37 -16.16 45.59
CA VAL A 8 -1.18 -15.64 46.32
C VAL A 8 -1.38 -14.21 46.85
N VAL A 9 -2.25 -13.40 46.24
CA VAL A 9 -2.51 -12.03 46.71
C VAL A 9 -3.50 -11.98 47.89
N SER A 10 -4.35 -13.00 48.03
CA SER A 10 -5.32 -13.11 49.15
C SER A 10 -4.69 -13.47 50.47
N ASP A 11 -3.57 -14.20 50.48
CA ASP A 11 -2.91 -14.64 51.75
C ASP A 11 -1.90 -13.61 52.30
N ILE A 12 -1.45 -12.67 51.49
CA ILE A 12 -0.61 -11.54 51.94
C ILE A 12 -1.45 -10.46 52.62
N ALA A 13 -2.70 -10.27 52.24
CA ALA A 13 -3.58 -9.27 52.87
C ALA A 13 -4.14 -9.69 54.24
N LYS A 14 -4.17 -10.99 54.58
CA LYS A 14 -4.65 -11.50 55.88
C LYS A 14 -3.59 -11.50 56.96
N ASN A 15 -2.31 -11.40 56.65
CA ASN A 15 -1.22 -11.36 57.64
C ASN A 15 -0.80 -9.96 58.06
N ILE A 16 -1.34 -8.91 57.46
CA ILE A 16 -1.03 -7.50 57.85
C ILE A 16 -2.02 -6.94 58.85
N CYS A 17 -3.19 -7.56 59.08
CA CYS A 17 -4.21 -7.08 60.00
C CYS A 17 -4.08 -7.59 61.45
N SER A 18 -3.07 -8.42 61.80
CA SER A 18 -2.96 -8.96 63.16
C SER A 18 -1.81 -8.40 64.03
N LEU A 19 -1.12 -7.34 63.58
CA LEU A 19 0.00 -6.73 64.30
C LEU A 19 -0.20 -5.23 64.62
N ALA A 20 -1.42 -4.74 64.69
CA ALA A 20 -1.74 -3.35 65.01
C ALA A 20 -2.48 -3.22 66.38
N ALA A 21 -1.93 -3.80 67.45
CA ALA A 21 -2.34 -3.48 68.81
C ALA A 21 -1.17 -3.73 69.73
N PHE A 22 -0.24 -2.81 69.78
CA PHE A 22 0.63 -2.47 70.99
C PHE A 22 1.77 -1.55 70.49
N SER A 23 1.63 -0.29 70.69
CA SER A 23 2.60 0.74 71.06
C SER A 23 2.26 2.11 70.45
N ARG A 24 1.38 2.81 71.18
CA ARG A 24 1.36 4.28 71.08
C ARG A 24 2.40 4.75 72.10
N LEU A 25 3.29 5.58 71.61
CA LEU A 25 4.23 6.47 72.24
C LEU A 25 5.71 6.15 71.88
N PHE A 26 6.32 7.14 71.30
CA PHE A 26 7.65 7.21 70.69
C PHE A 26 7.70 6.84 69.17
N TYR A 27 7.48 7.84 68.32
CA TYR A 27 8.09 8.01 67.02
C TYR A 27 7.38 9.09 66.21
N SER A 28 7.22 10.31 66.79
CA SER A 28 6.73 11.47 66.05
C SER A 28 7.85 12.30 65.38
N GLY A 29 9.11 11.85 65.46
CA GLY A 29 10.24 12.60 64.91
C GLY A 29 10.95 11.94 63.72
N LEU A 30 10.79 10.63 63.52
CA LEU A 30 11.46 9.90 62.40
C LEU A 30 10.58 9.64 61.19
N PHE A 31 9.27 9.83 61.34
CA PHE A 31 8.32 9.62 60.20
C PHE A 31 8.27 10.80 59.21
N ALA A 32 8.64 12.00 59.65
CA ALA A 32 8.69 13.20 58.79
C ALA A 32 9.93 13.24 57.89
N ILE A 33 11.05 12.63 58.33
CA ILE A 33 12.29 12.58 57.52
C ILE A 33 12.25 11.41 56.53
N GLY A 34 11.56 10.31 56.84
CA GLY A 34 11.34 9.19 55.91
C GLY A 34 10.39 9.50 54.75
N LEU A 35 9.37 10.35 54.97
CA LEU A 35 8.44 10.81 53.91
C LEU A 35 9.05 11.90 53.05
N LEU A 36 10.01 12.69 53.52
CA LEU A 36 10.74 13.67 52.72
C LEU A 36 11.84 13.04 51.89
N LEU A 37 12.41 11.91 52.29
CA LEU A 37 13.36 11.13 51.50
C LEU A 37 12.66 10.14 50.53
N PHE A 38 11.43 9.73 50.82
CA PHE A 38 10.61 8.95 49.87
C PHE A 38 9.91 9.82 48.83
N GLY A 39 9.71 11.11 49.10
CA GLY A 39 9.18 12.10 48.17
C GLY A 39 10.21 12.65 47.17
N LEU A 40 11.52 12.40 47.39
CA LEU A 40 12.61 12.78 46.49
C LEU A 40 13.13 11.60 45.66
N LEU A 41 12.54 10.41 45.83
CA LEU A 41 12.65 9.26 44.92
C LEU A 41 11.36 9.06 44.13
N LEU A 42 10.61 10.11 43.83
CA LEU A 42 9.88 10.19 42.57
C LEU A 42 10.97 10.22 41.51
N THR A 43 11.45 9.02 41.19
CA THR A 43 12.10 8.76 39.92
C THR A 43 11.32 9.53 38.89
N GLU A 44 11.90 10.61 38.36
CA GLU A 44 11.64 10.93 36.99
C GLU A 44 11.71 9.57 36.30
N SER A 45 10.57 9.06 35.87
CA SER A 45 10.52 8.00 34.90
C SER A 45 11.27 8.62 33.70
N VAL A 46 12.58 8.35 33.64
CA VAL A 46 13.35 8.63 32.46
C VAL A 46 12.56 7.94 31.36
N SER A 47 11.83 8.73 30.63
CA SER A 47 11.15 8.30 29.42
C SER A 47 12.27 7.75 28.57
N LEU A 48 12.38 6.42 28.52
CA LEU A 48 13.35 5.76 27.68
C LEU A 48 12.99 6.14 26.25
N GLY A 49 13.79 7.01 25.67
CA GLY A 49 13.76 7.31 24.26
C GLY A 49 13.88 6.03 23.44
N GLY A 50 13.50 6.06 22.19
CA GLY A 50 13.59 4.91 21.29
C GLY A 50 14.78 5.03 20.33
N GLU A 51 15.27 3.87 19.90
CA GLU A 51 16.18 3.74 18.77
C GLU A 51 15.55 2.83 17.73
N TRP A 52 15.55 3.26 16.47
CA TRP A 52 14.99 2.52 15.33
C TRP A 52 16.03 2.45 14.23
N ARG A 53 16.13 1.27 13.60
CA ARG A 53 16.90 1.08 12.38
C ARG A 53 15.96 0.97 11.21
N VAL A 54 16.04 1.93 10.28
CA VAL A 54 15.22 2.01 9.08
C VAL A 54 16.02 1.43 7.91
N PRO A 55 15.76 0.17 7.49
CA PRO A 55 16.56 -0.49 6.46
C PRO A 55 16.44 0.22 5.12
N ALA A 56 17.56 0.55 4.49
CA ALA A 56 17.58 1.12 3.15
C ALA A 56 16.85 0.22 2.14
N GLY A 57 16.98 -1.09 2.27
CA GLY A 57 16.36 -2.07 1.36
C GLY A 57 14.87 -1.89 1.13
N GLY A 58 14.10 -1.48 2.15
CA GLY A 58 12.65 -1.29 2.09
C GLY A 58 12.20 0.16 2.01
N ASN A 59 13.05 1.14 2.38
CA ASN A 59 12.62 2.51 2.66
C ASN A 59 13.35 3.58 1.85
N VAL A 60 14.32 3.21 1.00
CA VAL A 60 15.12 4.14 0.21
C VAL A 60 14.71 4.14 -1.26
N TYR A 61 14.79 5.30 -1.88
CA TYR A 61 14.58 5.52 -3.31
C TYR A 61 15.71 6.37 -3.88
N ARG A 62 16.25 5.97 -5.04
CA ARG A 62 17.11 6.86 -5.81
C ARG A 62 16.21 7.80 -6.61
N VAL A 63 16.27 9.08 -6.30
CA VAL A 63 15.36 10.09 -6.89
C VAL A 63 16.07 10.99 -7.92
N GLU A 64 17.40 11.10 -7.87
CA GLU A 64 18.22 11.86 -8.82
C GLU A 64 19.49 11.06 -9.20
N PRO A 65 20.01 11.27 -10.43
CA PRO A 65 19.53 12.15 -11.49
C PRO A 65 18.24 11.64 -12.16
N GLU A 66 17.91 10.38 -11.98
CA GLU A 66 16.70 9.71 -12.45
C GLU A 66 16.29 8.59 -11.49
N PRO A 67 15.01 8.24 -11.41
CA PRO A 67 14.56 7.08 -10.63
C PRO A 67 15.26 5.79 -11.06
N GLY A 68 15.61 4.95 -10.09
CA GLY A 68 16.30 3.71 -10.38
C GLY A 68 16.44 2.80 -9.16
N ASN A 69 17.09 1.65 -9.34
CA ASN A 69 17.39 0.77 -8.22
C ASN A 69 18.25 1.52 -7.18
N ALA A 70 17.76 1.58 -5.96
CA ALA A 70 18.39 2.32 -4.88
C ALA A 70 19.46 1.49 -4.17
N THR A 71 19.27 0.17 -4.07
CA THR A 71 20.16 -0.74 -3.35
C THR A 71 20.62 -1.90 -4.22
N ASN A 72 21.75 -2.49 -3.86
CA ASN A 72 22.12 -3.82 -4.32
C ASN A 72 21.30 -4.91 -3.60
N ARG A 73 21.59 -6.20 -3.86
CA ARG A 73 20.90 -7.35 -3.25
C ARG A 73 21.06 -7.43 -1.73
N GLU A 74 22.11 -6.81 -1.18
CA GLU A 74 22.43 -6.79 0.25
C GLU A 74 21.81 -5.58 0.97
N GLY A 75 21.00 -4.76 0.28
CA GLY A 75 20.41 -3.56 0.84
C GLY A 75 21.36 -2.37 0.94
N VAL A 76 22.51 -2.40 0.26
CA VAL A 76 23.52 -1.33 0.28
C VAL A 76 23.24 -0.30 -0.81
N CYS A 77 23.18 0.96 -0.42
CA CYS A 77 23.21 2.13 -1.29
C CYS A 77 24.65 2.58 -1.55
N THR A 78 24.91 3.11 -2.74
CA THR A 78 26.24 3.59 -3.09
C THR A 78 26.17 5.00 -3.67
N LEU A 79 26.86 5.93 -3.02
CA LEU A 79 27.06 7.32 -3.45
C LEU A 79 28.40 7.45 -4.16
N LYS A 80 28.38 7.48 -5.49
CA LYS A 80 29.57 7.66 -6.34
C LYS A 80 29.67 9.04 -6.94
N ASP A 81 28.53 9.61 -7.29
CA ASP A 81 28.37 10.81 -8.08
C ASP A 81 27.66 11.90 -7.27
N ALA A 82 28.12 13.14 -7.41
CA ALA A 82 27.54 14.31 -6.75
C ALA A 82 26.09 14.60 -7.20
N GLN A 83 25.67 14.09 -8.35
CA GLN A 83 24.30 14.21 -8.84
C GLN A 83 23.35 13.19 -8.20
N GLN A 84 23.86 12.16 -7.53
CA GLN A 84 23.04 11.14 -6.89
C GLN A 84 22.39 11.67 -5.62
N LYS A 85 21.08 11.44 -5.55
CA LYS A 85 20.27 11.71 -4.38
C LYS A 85 19.41 10.51 -4.06
N TYR A 86 19.47 10.10 -2.82
CA TYR A 86 18.59 9.10 -2.24
C TYR A 86 17.66 9.76 -1.25
N SER A 87 16.40 9.31 -1.23
CA SER A 87 15.43 9.72 -0.21
C SER A 87 15.01 8.49 0.58
N ILE A 88 15.12 8.57 1.90
CA ILE A 88 14.73 7.54 2.86
C ILE A 88 13.48 8.04 3.57
N TYR A 89 12.50 7.16 3.78
CA TYR A 89 11.23 7.52 4.38
C TYR A 89 10.91 6.66 5.60
N PHE A 90 10.44 7.32 6.66
CA PHE A 90 9.80 6.71 7.82
C PHE A 90 8.67 7.61 8.31
N SER A 91 7.75 7.11 9.13
CA SER A 91 6.63 7.89 9.66
C SER A 91 6.73 7.99 11.17
N VAL A 92 6.36 9.14 11.73
CA VAL A 92 6.23 9.39 13.16
C VAL A 92 4.79 9.73 13.54
N ASP A 93 4.34 9.32 14.73
CA ASP A 93 2.96 9.54 15.18
C ASP A 93 2.71 10.93 15.81
N ARG A 94 3.78 11.70 16.05
CA ARG A 94 3.72 13.04 16.66
C ARG A 94 4.95 13.89 16.33
N PRO A 95 4.91 15.22 16.54
CA PRO A 95 6.11 16.06 16.50
C PRO A 95 7.16 15.55 17.48
N CYS A 96 8.44 15.57 17.07
CA CYS A 96 9.55 15.07 17.86
C CYS A 96 10.87 15.67 17.41
N LYS A 97 11.89 15.55 18.26
CA LYS A 97 13.29 15.73 17.85
C LYS A 97 13.92 14.37 17.65
N VAL A 98 14.67 14.22 16.57
CA VAL A 98 15.36 12.99 16.23
C VAL A 98 16.85 13.24 16.04
N GLN A 99 17.68 12.38 16.62
CA GLN A 99 19.06 12.26 16.23
C GLN A 99 19.15 11.26 15.10
N LEU A 100 19.72 11.65 13.97
CA LEU A 100 19.94 10.79 12.83
C LEU A 100 21.39 10.30 12.78
N GLY A 101 21.53 9.03 12.47
CA GLY A 101 22.79 8.38 12.13
C GLY A 101 22.61 7.50 10.89
N VAL A 102 23.71 7.04 10.35
CA VAL A 102 23.72 6.13 9.18
C VAL A 102 24.76 5.06 9.39
N GLU A 103 24.39 3.81 9.14
CA GLU A 103 25.37 2.72 9.04
C GLU A 103 26.09 2.86 7.70
N THR A 104 27.36 3.27 7.74
CA THR A 104 28.11 3.71 6.54
C THR A 104 29.54 3.25 6.55
N ARG A 105 30.15 3.24 5.36
CA ARG A 105 31.59 3.05 5.13
C ARG A 105 32.07 3.82 3.90
N ALA A 106 33.36 4.01 3.77
CA ALA A 106 33.97 4.59 2.58
C ALA A 106 35.21 3.81 2.14
N GLN A 107 35.49 3.86 0.85
CA GLN A 107 36.78 3.44 0.31
C GLN A 107 37.73 4.64 0.27
N GLY A 108 38.60 4.76 1.28
CA GLY A 108 39.37 5.98 1.56
C GLY A 108 38.50 6.98 2.36
N SER A 109 38.74 8.29 2.19
CA SER A 109 37.91 9.32 2.83
C SER A 109 36.88 9.85 1.86
N GLY A 110 35.63 9.89 2.29
CA GLY A 110 34.50 10.46 1.53
C GLY A 110 33.53 11.20 2.44
N SER A 111 32.66 12.03 1.90
CA SER A 111 31.62 12.67 2.68
C SER A 111 30.24 12.53 2.03
N PHE A 112 29.20 12.65 2.85
CA PHE A 112 27.81 12.78 2.42
C PHE A 112 27.08 13.80 3.27
N GLN A 113 25.99 14.32 2.72
CA GLN A 113 25.10 15.26 3.41
C GLN A 113 23.75 14.58 3.64
N ILE A 114 23.22 14.74 4.84
CA ILE A 114 21.82 14.40 5.17
C ILE A 114 21.01 15.70 5.28
N ALA A 115 19.75 15.66 4.82
CA ALA A 115 18.84 16.79 4.95
C ALA A 115 17.42 16.34 5.34
N ILE A 116 16.77 17.08 6.23
CA ILE A 116 15.32 17.07 6.45
C ILE A 116 14.81 18.49 6.14
N GLY A 117 14.05 18.64 5.06
CA GLY A 117 13.61 19.96 4.60
C GLY A 117 14.81 20.88 4.30
N LEU A 118 14.93 21.96 5.06
CA LEU A 118 16.02 22.93 4.92
C LEU A 118 17.20 22.68 5.85
N GLU A 119 17.03 21.88 6.88
CA GLU A 119 18.09 21.51 7.82
C GLU A 119 19.03 20.48 7.19
N LYS A 120 20.33 20.71 7.31
CA LYS A 120 21.38 19.88 6.68
C LYS A 120 22.53 19.68 7.63
N ALA A 121 23.10 18.48 7.56
CA ALA A 121 24.36 18.14 8.23
C ALA A 121 25.24 17.34 7.30
N GLU A 122 26.55 17.60 7.30
CA GLU A 122 27.55 16.89 6.50
C GLU A 122 28.49 16.08 7.40
N ILE A 123 28.81 14.89 6.96
CA ILE A 123 29.72 13.98 7.66
C ILE A 123 30.82 13.49 6.74
N VAL A 124 32.01 13.38 7.30
CA VAL A 124 33.17 12.70 6.70
C VAL A 124 33.19 11.26 7.19
N VAL A 125 33.36 10.33 6.28
CA VAL A 125 33.45 8.89 6.50
C VAL A 125 34.83 8.44 6.04
N ASP A 126 35.60 7.86 6.95
CA ASP A 126 36.97 7.37 6.71
C ASP A 126 37.17 5.89 7.08
N GLN A 127 36.16 5.27 7.70
CA GLN A 127 36.16 3.84 8.04
C GLN A 127 35.87 2.95 6.82
N SER A 128 36.62 1.85 6.71
CA SER A 128 36.47 0.83 5.66
C SER A 128 35.36 -0.17 5.92
N ASP A 129 34.99 -0.37 7.18
CA ASP A 129 33.94 -1.26 7.61
C ASP A 129 32.65 -0.49 7.93
N PHE A 130 31.50 -1.14 7.80
CA PHE A 130 30.23 -0.53 8.19
C PHE A 130 30.18 -0.24 9.69
N ALA A 131 29.93 1.00 10.05
CA ALA A 131 29.73 1.45 11.42
C ALA A 131 28.67 2.56 11.46
N ASP A 132 28.00 2.68 12.60
CA ASP A 132 27.03 3.74 12.85
C ASP A 132 27.76 5.07 13.03
N VAL A 133 27.44 6.05 12.23
CA VAL A 133 27.95 7.42 12.32
C VAL A 133 26.76 8.34 12.57
N MET A 134 26.76 8.99 13.75
CA MET A 134 25.73 9.97 14.10
C MET A 134 25.99 11.28 13.34
N VAL A 135 24.93 11.81 12.72
CA VAL A 135 25.01 12.96 11.80
C VAL A 135 24.62 14.26 12.49
N GLY A 136 23.51 14.26 13.21
CA GLY A 136 23.01 15.45 13.89
C GLY A 136 21.61 15.29 14.44
N GLU A 137 21.13 16.34 15.08
CA GLU A 137 19.76 16.45 15.59
C GLU A 137 18.91 17.25 14.61
N PHE A 138 17.67 16.83 14.41
CA PHE A 138 16.72 17.43 13.50
C PHE A 138 15.35 17.57 14.16
N GLU A 139 14.62 18.62 13.84
CA GLU A 139 13.26 18.83 14.31
C GLU A 139 12.23 18.28 13.29
N VAL A 140 11.32 17.44 13.79
CA VAL A 140 10.16 16.94 13.03
C VAL A 140 8.92 17.66 13.56
N ALA A 141 8.49 18.72 12.86
CA ALA A 141 7.45 19.63 13.31
C ALA A 141 6.03 19.04 13.33
N ALA A 142 5.77 17.94 12.61
CA ALA A 142 4.44 17.35 12.47
C ALA A 142 4.48 15.83 12.45
N LYS A 143 3.37 15.20 12.83
CA LYS A 143 3.14 13.77 12.60
C LYS A 143 3.09 13.47 11.10
N GLY A 144 3.49 12.25 10.73
CA GLY A 144 3.42 11.74 9.35
C GLY A 144 4.78 11.34 8.82
N TYR A 145 4.91 11.32 7.52
CA TYR A 145 6.14 10.90 6.88
C TYR A 145 7.25 11.94 6.99
N VAL A 146 8.42 11.46 7.35
CA VAL A 146 9.69 12.18 7.34
C VAL A 146 10.47 11.72 6.12
N ARG A 147 10.92 12.66 5.30
CA ARG A 147 11.82 12.41 4.17
C ARG A 147 13.21 12.85 4.56
N VAL A 148 14.15 11.93 4.49
CA VAL A 148 15.58 12.17 4.71
C VAL A 148 16.29 12.05 3.38
N ASP A 149 16.82 13.15 2.88
CA ASP A 149 17.59 13.18 1.64
C ASP A 149 19.09 12.95 1.95
N VAL A 150 19.72 12.04 1.21
CA VAL A 150 21.15 11.72 1.31
C VAL A 150 21.80 12.02 -0.03
N THR A 151 22.80 12.90 -0.03
CA THR A 151 23.53 13.31 -1.22
C THR A 151 25.03 13.13 -1.03
N LYS A 152 25.75 12.87 -2.14
CA LYS A 152 27.20 12.76 -2.12
C LYS A 152 27.86 14.11 -1.79
N GLY A 153 28.80 14.10 -0.86
CA GLY A 153 29.71 15.19 -0.60
C GLY A 153 31.02 15.05 -1.37
N LYS A 154 32.13 15.43 -0.75
CA LYS A 154 33.48 15.37 -1.33
C LYS A 154 34.15 13.99 -1.15
N GLY A 155 35.23 13.79 -1.83
CA GLY A 155 36.11 12.60 -1.66
C GLY A 155 35.61 11.34 -2.35
N GLY A 156 36.01 10.18 -1.83
CA GLY A 156 35.79 8.86 -2.40
C GLY A 156 34.34 8.38 -2.36
N GLU A 157 34.09 7.16 -2.84
CA GLU A 157 32.78 6.50 -2.78
C GLU A 157 32.35 6.28 -1.32
N VAL A 158 31.08 6.56 -1.02
CA VAL A 158 30.48 6.26 0.28
C VAL A 158 29.34 5.27 0.08
N GLN A 159 29.28 4.26 0.94
CA GLN A 159 28.21 3.28 0.98
C GLN A 159 27.45 3.38 2.29
N PHE A 160 26.14 3.18 2.23
CA PHE A 160 25.29 3.17 3.43
C PHE A 160 24.22 2.09 3.35
N LYS A 161 23.72 1.66 4.52
CA LYS A 161 22.67 0.66 4.67
C LYS A 161 21.46 1.23 5.40
N ASP A 162 21.55 1.29 6.73
CA ASP A 162 20.42 1.63 7.59
C ASP A 162 20.51 3.10 8.03
N LEU A 163 19.37 3.76 8.06
CA LEU A 163 19.22 5.01 8.77
C LEU A 163 18.95 4.68 10.25
N VAL A 164 19.76 5.22 11.15
CA VAL A 164 19.58 5.12 12.60
C VAL A 164 18.80 6.34 13.07
N VAL A 165 17.66 6.12 13.69
CA VAL A 165 16.80 7.17 14.24
C VAL A 165 16.75 7.00 15.75
N LYS A 166 17.15 8.02 16.52
CA LYS A 166 17.02 8.06 17.97
C LYS A 166 16.17 9.25 18.40
N SER A 167 15.38 9.10 19.42
CA SER A 167 14.59 10.20 19.99
C SER A 167 14.36 9.98 21.47
N ASP A 168 14.43 11.05 22.25
CA ASP A 168 14.08 11.08 23.66
C ASP A 168 12.57 11.34 23.87
N THR A 169 11.80 11.49 22.78
CA THR A 169 10.35 11.68 22.87
C THR A 169 9.67 10.43 23.39
N ALA A 170 9.00 10.57 24.52
CA ALA A 170 8.30 9.47 25.19
C ALA A 170 7.28 8.78 24.27
N GLU A 171 7.30 7.44 24.27
CA GLU A 171 6.32 6.61 23.54
C GLU A 171 6.17 6.95 22.04
N LEU A 172 7.19 7.54 21.44
CA LEU A 172 7.20 7.81 20.00
C LEU A 172 7.05 6.52 19.21
N LYS A 173 6.10 6.50 18.28
CA LYS A 173 5.94 5.39 17.33
C LYS A 173 6.53 5.76 16.00
N VAL A 174 7.39 4.90 15.48
CA VAL A 174 8.04 5.04 14.19
C VAL A 174 7.63 3.87 13.30
N ASP A 175 7.00 4.16 12.18
CA ASP A 175 6.53 3.17 11.20
C ASP A 175 7.38 3.24 9.93
N TYR A 176 7.81 2.07 9.47
CA TYR A 176 8.64 1.89 8.27
C TYR A 176 8.60 0.41 7.84
N VAL A 177 9.17 0.08 6.71
CA VAL A 177 9.38 -1.33 6.28
C VAL A 177 10.53 -1.92 7.10
N ARG A 178 10.21 -2.81 8.04
CA ARG A 178 11.14 -3.22 9.11
C ARG A 178 12.17 -4.24 8.70
N ASP A 179 11.76 -5.17 7.85
CA ASP A 179 12.57 -6.32 7.42
C ASP A 179 12.16 -6.77 6.02
N ASN A 180 12.79 -7.82 5.51
CA ASN A 180 12.50 -8.40 4.20
C ASN A 180 11.74 -9.73 4.28
N GLU A 181 11.08 -10.04 5.39
CA GLU A 181 10.27 -11.24 5.52
C GLU A 181 9.17 -11.24 4.44
N GLY A 182 8.97 -12.36 3.75
CA GLY A 182 8.01 -12.44 2.64
C GLY A 182 8.31 -11.48 1.47
N ASN A 183 9.59 -11.11 1.26
CA ASN A 183 10.02 -10.14 0.25
C ASN A 183 9.47 -8.72 0.50
N MET A 184 9.32 -8.33 1.79
CA MET A 184 8.65 -7.08 2.17
C MET A 184 9.43 -5.83 1.71
N PHE A 185 10.73 -5.88 1.47
CA PHE A 185 11.44 -4.77 0.85
C PHE A 185 10.93 -4.46 -0.56
N TYR A 186 10.59 -5.47 -1.33
CA TYR A 186 9.98 -5.28 -2.64
C TYR A 186 8.54 -4.71 -2.52
N TRP A 187 7.70 -5.35 -1.69
CA TRP A 187 6.31 -4.93 -1.49
C TRP A 187 6.21 -3.54 -0.87
N GLY A 188 7.02 -3.25 0.15
CA GLY A 188 7.06 -1.94 0.80
C GLY A 188 7.50 -0.83 -0.15
N ARG A 189 8.47 -1.09 -1.04
CA ARG A 189 8.86 -0.12 -2.07
C ARG A 189 7.82 0.06 -3.16
N ARG A 190 7.05 -0.97 -3.51
CA ARG A 190 5.88 -0.79 -4.38
C ARG A 190 4.86 0.16 -3.75
N GLY A 191 4.70 0.10 -2.44
CA GLY A 191 3.66 0.79 -1.69
C GLY A 191 2.38 -0.02 -1.57
N PRO A 192 1.42 0.42 -0.74
CA PRO A 192 0.20 -0.32 -0.46
C PRO A 192 -0.76 -0.31 -1.65
N SER A 193 -1.42 -1.45 -1.89
CA SER A 193 -2.58 -1.54 -2.79
C SER A 193 -3.86 -1.28 -2.00
N VAL A 194 -4.77 -0.51 -2.57
CA VAL A 194 -6.04 -0.12 -1.95
C VAL A 194 -7.22 -0.56 -2.79
N HIS A 195 -8.32 -0.94 -2.14
CA HIS A 195 -9.46 -1.55 -2.78
C HIS A 195 -10.78 -0.93 -2.34
N LEU A 196 -11.76 -0.96 -3.23
CA LEU A 196 -13.15 -0.61 -2.99
C LEU A 196 -14.04 -1.80 -3.37
N SER A 197 -14.59 -2.51 -2.37
CA SER A 197 -15.56 -3.57 -2.59
C SER A 197 -16.96 -2.99 -2.60
N TYR A 198 -17.65 -3.09 -3.73
CA TYR A 198 -18.96 -2.46 -3.93
C TYR A 198 -20.08 -3.26 -3.28
N GLN A 199 -21.02 -2.55 -2.70
CA GLN A 199 -22.26 -3.16 -2.21
C GLN A 199 -23.20 -3.42 -3.39
N VAL A 200 -23.48 -4.68 -3.64
CA VAL A 200 -24.38 -5.16 -4.69
C VAL A 200 -25.65 -5.76 -4.07
N PRO A 201 -26.77 -5.88 -4.82
CA PRO A 201 -27.98 -6.53 -4.31
C PRO A 201 -27.73 -7.98 -3.90
N ARG A 202 -28.42 -8.44 -2.86
CA ARG A 202 -28.32 -9.81 -2.34
C ARG A 202 -29.43 -10.69 -2.93
N GLY A 203 -29.10 -11.97 -3.17
CA GLY A 203 -30.08 -12.96 -3.62
C GLY A 203 -30.51 -12.80 -5.07
N VAL A 204 -29.72 -12.08 -5.88
CA VAL A 204 -29.92 -11.89 -7.32
C VAL A 204 -28.69 -12.38 -8.05
N ASP A 205 -28.88 -13.07 -9.16
CA ASP A 205 -27.81 -13.49 -10.06
C ASP A 205 -27.41 -12.32 -10.96
N LEU A 206 -26.19 -11.83 -10.79
CA LEU A 206 -25.65 -10.69 -11.52
C LEU A 206 -24.92 -11.19 -12.77
N GLN A 207 -25.12 -10.52 -13.89
CA GLN A 207 -24.45 -10.86 -15.15
C GLN A 207 -23.43 -9.82 -15.58
N TYR A 208 -23.71 -8.52 -15.40
CA TYR A 208 -22.80 -7.45 -15.84
C TYR A 208 -22.36 -6.57 -14.68
N ALA A 209 -21.11 -6.07 -14.78
CA ALA A 209 -20.60 -4.95 -14.00
C ALA A 209 -20.18 -3.83 -14.93
N TYR A 210 -20.59 -2.61 -14.61
CA TYR A 210 -20.22 -1.39 -15.30
C TYR A 210 -19.60 -0.39 -14.33
N SER A 211 -18.51 0.26 -14.75
CA SER A 211 -17.92 1.38 -14.02
C SER A 211 -17.25 2.39 -14.93
N GLU A 212 -17.03 3.60 -14.42
CA GLU A 212 -16.25 4.63 -15.07
C GLU A 212 -15.04 4.99 -14.22
N ILE A 213 -13.88 5.17 -14.87
CA ILE A 213 -12.66 5.65 -14.20
C ILE A 213 -12.20 6.94 -14.84
N THR A 214 -11.83 7.90 -13.97
CA THR A 214 -11.07 9.09 -14.34
C THR A 214 -9.80 9.13 -13.50
N VAL A 215 -8.64 9.20 -14.15
CA VAL A 215 -7.37 9.44 -13.49
C VAL A 215 -7.08 10.93 -13.61
N PRO A 216 -6.95 11.68 -12.49
CA PRO A 216 -6.63 13.11 -12.55
C PRO A 216 -5.27 13.36 -13.24
N VAL A 217 -5.13 14.53 -13.86
CA VAL A 217 -3.89 14.92 -14.52
C VAL A 217 -2.74 14.98 -13.50
N GLY A 218 -1.63 14.30 -13.81
CA GLY A 218 -0.45 14.20 -12.94
C GLY A 218 -0.50 13.08 -11.90
N GLU A 219 -1.60 12.31 -11.82
CA GLU A 219 -1.78 11.21 -10.86
C GLU A 219 -1.59 9.81 -11.50
N ASP A 220 -0.96 9.78 -12.67
CA ASP A 220 -0.76 8.60 -13.51
C ASP A 220 0.72 8.23 -13.74
N PRO A 221 1.56 8.11 -12.68
CA PRO A 221 2.96 7.74 -12.86
C PRO A 221 3.11 6.34 -13.44
N ILE A 222 4.27 6.09 -14.08
CA ILE A 222 4.64 4.76 -14.59
C ILE A 222 4.57 3.72 -13.46
N GLY A 223 4.09 2.52 -13.79
CA GLY A 223 3.91 1.44 -12.83
C GLY A 223 2.58 1.51 -12.08
N SER A 224 1.62 2.30 -12.53
CA SER A 224 0.27 2.36 -11.96
C SER A 224 -0.68 1.38 -12.62
N TYR A 225 -1.49 0.70 -11.83
CA TYR A 225 -2.64 -0.07 -12.28
C TYR A 225 -3.92 0.47 -11.64
N PHE A 226 -4.80 0.98 -12.48
CA PHE A 226 -6.13 1.49 -12.16
C PHE A 226 -7.14 0.42 -12.57
N MET A 227 -7.43 -0.52 -11.67
CA MET A 227 -8.36 -1.62 -11.95
C MET A 227 -9.79 -1.15 -11.73
N ALA A 228 -10.58 -1.19 -12.79
CA ALA A 228 -11.98 -0.77 -12.81
C ALA A 228 -12.93 -1.84 -12.27
N ASN A 229 -12.91 -3.02 -12.89
CA ASN A 229 -13.80 -4.12 -12.62
C ASN A 229 -13.00 -5.35 -12.20
N GLY A 230 -12.86 -5.58 -10.90
CA GLY A 230 -12.46 -6.83 -10.31
C GLY A 230 -13.68 -7.69 -10.00
N PHE A 231 -13.55 -8.98 -10.15
CA PHE A 231 -14.58 -9.97 -9.86
C PHE A 231 -13.93 -11.23 -9.30
N GLY A 232 -14.71 -12.21 -8.88
CA GLY A 232 -14.20 -13.38 -8.17
C GLY A 232 -13.05 -14.11 -8.86
N GLU A 233 -13.03 -14.14 -10.18
CA GLU A 233 -12.10 -14.95 -10.98
C GLU A 233 -11.19 -14.11 -11.89
N GLY A 234 -11.22 -12.77 -11.80
CA GLY A 234 -10.38 -11.95 -12.69
C GLY A 234 -10.44 -10.45 -12.43
N TYR A 235 -9.79 -9.70 -13.29
CA TYR A 235 -9.63 -8.26 -13.17
C TYR A 235 -9.49 -7.57 -14.52
N PHE A 236 -9.97 -6.33 -14.61
CA PHE A 236 -10.04 -5.52 -15.80
C PHE A 236 -9.79 -4.04 -15.49
N GLY A 237 -8.86 -3.39 -16.18
CA GLY A 237 -8.50 -1.98 -15.91
C GLY A 237 -7.45 -1.42 -16.85
N MET A 238 -6.80 -0.32 -16.41
CA MET A 238 -5.81 0.44 -17.18
C MET A 238 -4.46 0.47 -16.48
N GLN A 239 -3.38 0.39 -17.27
CA GLN A 239 -2.00 0.47 -16.77
C GLN A 239 -1.19 1.56 -17.45
N VAL A 240 -0.19 2.10 -16.72
CA VAL A 240 0.89 2.92 -17.26
C VAL A 240 2.17 2.09 -17.22
N ASN A 241 2.61 1.57 -18.37
CA ASN A 241 3.71 0.62 -18.44
C ASN A 241 5.07 1.30 -18.70
N SER A 242 5.06 2.41 -19.44
CA SER A 242 6.23 3.25 -19.70
C SER A 242 5.80 4.68 -20.06
N GLU A 243 6.75 5.54 -20.38
CA GLU A 243 6.47 6.89 -20.89
C GLU A 243 5.65 6.88 -22.20
N THR A 244 5.80 5.83 -23.01
CA THR A 244 5.19 5.71 -24.33
C THR A 244 4.16 4.59 -24.42
N GLU A 245 3.99 3.76 -23.40
CA GLU A 245 3.07 2.63 -23.45
C GLU A 245 2.07 2.65 -22.29
N ARG A 246 0.79 2.63 -22.66
CA ARG A 246 -0.35 2.45 -21.78
C ARG A 246 -1.19 1.28 -22.26
N ARG A 247 -1.76 0.54 -21.33
CA ARG A 247 -2.54 -0.67 -21.67
C ARG A 247 -3.92 -0.62 -21.04
N VAL A 248 -4.87 -1.26 -21.74
CA VAL A 248 -6.10 -1.78 -21.16
C VAL A 248 -5.90 -3.28 -20.99
N LEU A 249 -5.99 -3.78 -19.77
CA LEU A 249 -5.63 -5.15 -19.38
C LEU A 249 -6.82 -5.88 -18.79
N PHE A 250 -7.07 -7.11 -19.30
CA PHE A 250 -8.09 -8.03 -18.77
C PHE A 250 -7.49 -9.43 -18.58
N SER A 251 -7.68 -10.01 -17.39
CA SER A 251 -7.16 -11.32 -17.01
C SER A 251 -8.19 -12.16 -16.26
N VAL A 252 -8.10 -13.48 -16.41
CA VAL A 252 -8.91 -14.46 -15.68
C VAL A 252 -7.98 -15.54 -15.11
N TRP A 253 -8.05 -15.79 -13.80
CA TRP A 253 -7.28 -16.85 -13.13
C TRP A 253 -7.76 -18.22 -13.56
N SER A 254 -6.82 -19.16 -13.76
CA SER A 254 -7.11 -20.59 -13.86
C SER A 254 -7.75 -21.10 -12.57
N PRO A 255 -8.62 -22.13 -12.62
CA PRO A 255 -9.04 -22.84 -11.43
C PRO A 255 -7.90 -23.64 -10.77
N PHE A 256 -6.82 -23.91 -11.48
CA PHE A 256 -5.61 -24.56 -10.97
C PHE A 256 -4.69 -23.52 -10.31
N GLN A 257 -4.34 -23.76 -9.05
CA GLN A 257 -3.50 -22.84 -8.29
C GLN A 257 -2.02 -23.12 -8.55
N THR A 258 -1.38 -22.23 -9.27
CA THR A 258 0.07 -22.24 -9.53
C THR A 258 0.52 -20.82 -9.92
N ASP A 259 1.77 -20.48 -9.66
CA ASP A 259 2.38 -19.24 -10.12
C ASP A 259 3.03 -19.36 -11.51
N ASN A 260 3.17 -20.58 -12.02
CA ASN A 260 3.74 -20.85 -13.34
C ASN A 260 2.63 -21.32 -14.31
N PRO A 261 2.26 -20.53 -15.33
CA PRO A 261 1.18 -20.89 -16.24
C PRO A 261 1.45 -22.18 -17.04
N LYS A 262 2.72 -22.60 -17.17
CA LYS A 262 3.08 -23.86 -17.86
C LYS A 262 2.66 -25.11 -17.07
N ASP A 263 2.46 -24.99 -15.76
CA ASP A 263 2.06 -26.10 -14.90
C ASP A 263 0.54 -26.32 -14.91
N ILE A 264 -0.24 -25.45 -15.57
CA ILE A 264 -1.69 -25.58 -15.65
C ILE A 264 -2.03 -26.76 -16.55
N PRO A 265 -2.77 -27.80 -16.05
CA PRO A 265 -3.28 -28.88 -16.86
C PRO A 265 -4.17 -28.34 -18.01
N GLU A 266 -4.12 -29.00 -19.17
CA GLU A 266 -4.82 -28.53 -20.37
C GLU A 266 -6.33 -28.31 -20.14
N GLU A 267 -6.98 -29.20 -19.40
CA GLU A 267 -8.41 -29.11 -19.07
C GLU A 267 -8.76 -28.03 -18.02
N GLN A 268 -7.75 -27.34 -17.49
CA GLN A 268 -7.91 -26.22 -16.55
C GLN A 268 -7.37 -24.90 -17.11
N ARG A 269 -6.90 -24.89 -18.35
CA ARG A 269 -6.44 -23.66 -19.01
C ARG A 269 -7.59 -22.74 -19.36
N ILE A 270 -7.33 -21.45 -19.28
CA ILE A 270 -8.24 -20.43 -19.76
C ILE A 270 -8.16 -20.39 -21.28
N VAL A 271 -9.32 -20.43 -21.94
CA VAL A 271 -9.40 -20.42 -23.40
C VAL A 271 -9.95 -19.08 -23.89
N ALA A 272 -9.21 -18.39 -24.72
CA ALA A 272 -9.71 -17.20 -25.41
C ALA A 272 -10.65 -17.64 -26.54
N VAL A 273 -11.93 -17.26 -26.44
CA VAL A 273 -12.97 -17.57 -27.42
C VAL A 273 -13.40 -16.36 -28.23
N GLY A 274 -13.00 -15.15 -27.80
CA GLY A 274 -13.21 -13.89 -28.52
C GLY A 274 -12.06 -12.94 -28.27
N ARG A 275 -11.72 -12.14 -29.26
CA ARG A 275 -10.63 -11.16 -29.18
C ARG A 275 -10.95 -9.94 -30.04
N GLY A 276 -10.84 -8.75 -29.45
CA GLY A 276 -10.97 -7.50 -30.20
C GLY A 276 -9.79 -7.22 -31.12
N PRO A 277 -9.97 -6.31 -32.11
CA PRO A 277 -8.87 -5.86 -32.95
C PRO A 277 -7.69 -5.34 -32.11
N GLU A 278 -6.45 -5.65 -32.55
CA GLU A 278 -5.17 -5.22 -31.92
C GLU A 278 -4.94 -5.73 -30.50
N VAL A 279 -5.88 -6.45 -29.90
CA VAL A 279 -5.70 -7.06 -28.58
C VAL A 279 -4.73 -8.24 -28.67
N ARG A 280 -3.79 -8.30 -27.73
CA ARG A 280 -2.86 -9.42 -27.57
C ARG A 280 -3.40 -10.37 -26.51
N ILE A 281 -3.35 -11.67 -26.80
CA ILE A 281 -3.71 -12.75 -25.88
C ILE A 281 -2.41 -13.42 -25.41
N GLY A 282 -2.34 -13.74 -24.14
CA GLY A 282 -1.22 -14.42 -23.50
C GLY A 282 -1.63 -15.09 -22.20
N GLU A 283 -0.64 -15.41 -21.40
CA GLU A 283 -0.78 -15.99 -20.06
C GLU A 283 -0.04 -15.11 -19.06
N PHE A 284 -0.42 -15.18 -17.79
CA PHE A 284 0.29 -14.51 -16.69
C PHE A 284 0.61 -15.52 -15.59
N GLY A 285 1.59 -15.17 -14.74
CA GLY A 285 2.03 -15.94 -13.58
C GLY A 285 2.57 -15.04 -12.47
N ASN A 286 3.16 -15.65 -11.44
CA ASN A 286 3.76 -15.05 -10.24
C ASN A 286 2.77 -14.52 -9.18
N GLU A 287 1.48 -14.44 -9.48
CA GLU A 287 0.41 -14.04 -8.54
C GLU A 287 -0.82 -14.92 -8.79
N GLY A 288 -0.63 -16.25 -8.76
CA GLY A 288 -1.48 -17.18 -9.46
C GLY A 288 -1.20 -17.12 -10.96
N SER A 289 -1.93 -17.89 -11.76
CA SER A 289 -1.75 -17.91 -13.20
C SER A 289 -3.07 -18.08 -13.96
N GLY A 290 -3.08 -17.69 -15.23
CA GLY A 290 -4.29 -17.76 -16.05
C GLY A 290 -4.14 -17.11 -17.41
N GLY A 291 -5.27 -16.84 -18.06
CA GLY A 291 -5.35 -16.13 -19.33
C GLY A 291 -5.28 -14.62 -19.15
N GLN A 292 -4.51 -13.98 -20.01
CA GLN A 292 -4.37 -12.52 -20.04
C GLN A 292 -4.61 -11.97 -21.44
N SER A 293 -5.20 -10.80 -21.48
CA SER A 293 -5.29 -10.01 -22.71
C SER A 293 -4.95 -8.56 -22.44
N PHE A 294 -4.36 -7.88 -23.42
CA PHE A 294 -4.18 -6.44 -23.33
C PHE A 294 -4.24 -5.76 -24.70
N LEU A 295 -4.76 -4.55 -24.67
CA LEU A 295 -4.76 -3.59 -25.78
C LEU A 295 -3.77 -2.47 -25.42
N ILE A 296 -2.79 -2.20 -26.31
CA ILE A 296 -2.02 -0.95 -26.22
C ILE A 296 -2.95 0.17 -26.68
N TYR A 297 -3.30 1.05 -25.73
CA TYR A 297 -4.23 2.13 -25.97
C TYR A 297 -3.73 3.41 -25.29
N PRO A 298 -3.58 4.53 -25.99
CA PRO A 298 -3.03 5.78 -25.45
C PRO A 298 -4.08 6.55 -24.64
N TRP A 299 -4.62 5.91 -23.61
CA TRP A 299 -5.53 6.57 -22.69
C TRP A 299 -4.81 7.75 -21.96
N GLY A 300 -5.53 8.81 -21.68
CA GLY A 300 -4.98 10.03 -21.08
C GLY A 300 -5.61 10.34 -19.74
N ALA A 301 -4.80 10.86 -18.81
CA ALA A 301 -5.30 11.46 -17.58
C ALA A 301 -6.24 12.65 -17.88
N GLY A 302 -7.20 12.91 -16.99
CA GLY A 302 -8.27 13.89 -17.16
C GLY A 302 -9.43 13.43 -18.03
N LYS A 303 -9.35 12.24 -18.67
CA LYS A 303 -10.45 11.65 -19.43
C LYS A 303 -11.13 10.52 -18.66
N THR A 304 -12.43 10.35 -18.92
CA THR A 304 -13.21 9.27 -18.33
C THR A 304 -13.34 8.11 -19.31
N TYR A 305 -13.04 6.90 -18.81
CA TYR A 305 -13.14 5.66 -19.56
C TYR A 305 -14.17 4.74 -18.92
N ARG A 306 -14.84 3.93 -19.76
CA ARG A 306 -15.91 3.02 -19.39
C ARG A 306 -15.44 1.58 -19.48
N PHE A 307 -15.86 0.80 -18.50
CA PHE A 307 -15.53 -0.61 -18.37
C PHE A 307 -16.81 -1.41 -18.20
N LEU A 308 -17.00 -2.42 -19.02
CA LEU A 308 -18.11 -3.34 -18.93
C LEU A 308 -17.56 -4.77 -18.90
N THR A 309 -18.00 -5.55 -17.93
CA THR A 309 -17.65 -6.96 -17.74
C THR A 309 -18.92 -7.78 -17.75
N GLU A 310 -19.00 -8.84 -18.56
CA GLU A 310 -20.01 -9.88 -18.53
C GLU A 310 -19.43 -11.14 -17.90
N VAL A 311 -20.19 -11.75 -16.97
CA VAL A 311 -19.90 -13.08 -16.40
C VAL A 311 -21.12 -13.96 -16.61
N LYS A 312 -20.99 -14.95 -17.50
CA LYS A 312 -22.10 -15.78 -17.94
C LYS A 312 -21.78 -17.25 -17.82
N PRO A 313 -22.45 -17.99 -16.91
CA PRO A 313 -22.33 -19.45 -16.84
C PRO A 313 -22.90 -20.06 -18.13
N GLU A 314 -22.24 -21.09 -18.66
CA GLU A 314 -22.67 -21.80 -19.86
C GLU A 314 -23.49 -23.07 -19.54
N GLY A 315 -23.67 -23.41 -18.23
CA GLY A 315 -24.44 -24.57 -17.78
C GLY A 315 -23.76 -25.92 -18.03
N THR A 316 -22.47 -25.88 -18.39
CA THR A 316 -21.66 -27.08 -18.73
C THR A 316 -20.41 -27.20 -17.86
N GLY A 317 -20.41 -26.56 -16.69
CA GLY A 317 -19.24 -26.47 -15.81
C GLY A 317 -18.19 -25.48 -16.32
N THR A 318 -18.59 -24.54 -17.19
CA THR A 318 -17.75 -23.48 -17.71
C THR A 318 -18.46 -22.12 -17.57
N THR A 319 -17.70 -21.07 -17.42
CA THR A 319 -18.19 -19.69 -17.37
C THR A 319 -17.44 -18.82 -18.38
N LEU A 320 -18.19 -18.01 -19.11
CA LEU A 320 -17.66 -17.04 -20.05
C LEU A 320 -17.51 -15.69 -19.38
N TYR A 321 -16.33 -15.10 -19.53
CA TYR A 321 -15.97 -13.77 -19.06
C TYR A 321 -15.65 -12.90 -20.25
N THR A 322 -16.42 -11.84 -20.47
CA THR A 322 -16.23 -10.94 -21.62
C THR A 322 -16.09 -9.52 -21.14
N CYS A 323 -15.08 -8.80 -21.64
CA CYS A 323 -14.82 -7.43 -21.25
C CYS A 323 -14.77 -6.48 -22.44
N TRP A 324 -15.43 -5.32 -22.28
CA TRP A 324 -15.43 -4.21 -23.24
C TRP A 324 -14.93 -2.94 -22.58
N PHE A 325 -14.14 -2.21 -23.33
CA PHE A 325 -13.58 -0.91 -22.95
C PHE A 325 -14.16 0.18 -23.86
N GLY A 326 -14.38 1.37 -23.33
CA GLY A 326 -14.86 2.52 -24.08
C GLY A 326 -14.30 3.85 -23.60
N ASP A 327 -13.98 4.72 -24.56
CA ASP A 327 -13.81 6.15 -24.28
C ASP A 327 -15.21 6.76 -24.14
N LYS A 328 -15.48 7.40 -22.98
CA LYS A 328 -16.82 7.96 -22.71
C LYS A 328 -17.18 9.06 -23.70
N ALA A 329 -16.22 9.90 -24.07
CA ALA A 329 -16.44 11.02 -24.97
C ALA A 329 -16.68 10.57 -26.42
N ALA A 330 -15.99 9.51 -26.87
CA ALA A 330 -16.17 8.95 -28.21
C ALA A 330 -17.44 8.11 -28.33
N ASN A 331 -18.04 7.72 -27.22
CA ASN A 331 -19.22 6.83 -27.14
C ASN A 331 -19.07 5.50 -27.92
N GLU A 332 -17.86 4.97 -27.98
CA GLU A 332 -17.52 3.71 -28.65
C GLU A 332 -17.24 2.61 -27.64
N TRP A 333 -17.54 1.37 -28.04
CA TRP A 333 -17.17 0.17 -27.31
C TRP A 333 -16.18 -0.67 -28.13
N ARG A 334 -15.16 -1.20 -27.47
CA ARG A 334 -14.17 -2.12 -28.03
C ARG A 334 -14.21 -3.40 -27.23
N LEU A 335 -14.35 -4.53 -27.90
CA LEU A 335 -14.12 -5.83 -27.28
C LEU A 335 -12.63 -5.90 -26.88
N ILE A 336 -12.36 -6.27 -25.64
CA ILE A 336 -11.01 -6.66 -25.24
C ILE A 336 -10.85 -8.15 -25.47
N ALA A 337 -11.51 -8.99 -24.70
CA ALA A 337 -11.51 -10.43 -24.94
C ALA A 337 -12.75 -11.10 -24.34
N SER A 338 -12.98 -12.34 -24.78
CA SER A 338 -13.86 -13.30 -24.11
C SER A 338 -13.03 -14.51 -23.71
N PHE A 339 -12.99 -14.81 -22.42
CA PHE A 339 -12.31 -15.97 -21.86
C PHE A 339 -13.30 -17.00 -21.32
N ARG A 340 -13.13 -18.27 -21.70
CA ARG A 340 -13.84 -19.38 -21.11
C ARG A 340 -12.99 -19.98 -19.99
N ARG A 341 -13.54 -20.03 -18.78
CA ARG A 341 -12.93 -20.61 -17.60
C ARG A 341 -13.59 -21.97 -17.32
N PRO A 342 -12.83 -23.08 -17.35
CA PRO A 342 -13.35 -24.41 -17.02
C PRO A 342 -13.56 -24.57 -15.50
N LYS A 343 -14.22 -25.68 -15.13
CA LYS A 343 -14.53 -26.05 -13.74
C LYS A 343 -15.16 -24.91 -12.93
N THR A 344 -15.99 -24.11 -13.61
CA THR A 344 -16.61 -22.91 -13.05
C THR A 344 -18.01 -22.79 -13.61
N ASP A 345 -19.00 -22.64 -12.73
CA ASP A 345 -20.37 -22.36 -13.10
C ASP A 345 -20.89 -21.27 -12.15
N THR A 346 -20.71 -20.02 -12.54
CA THR A 346 -20.98 -18.88 -11.65
C THR A 346 -21.44 -17.65 -12.40
N HIS A 347 -22.28 -16.86 -11.75
CA HIS A 347 -22.60 -15.48 -12.10
C HIS A 347 -21.55 -14.50 -11.51
N LEU A 348 -21.66 -13.22 -11.88
CA LEU A 348 -20.79 -12.16 -11.37
C LEU A 348 -20.88 -12.06 -9.84
N LYS A 349 -19.75 -12.09 -9.18
CA LYS A 349 -19.62 -11.90 -7.74
C LYS A 349 -18.32 -11.20 -7.37
N GLY A 350 -18.25 -10.64 -6.17
CA GLY A 350 -17.04 -9.99 -5.66
C GLY A 350 -16.67 -8.73 -6.43
N PHE A 351 -17.64 -7.96 -6.93
CA PHE A 351 -17.38 -6.73 -7.68
C PHE A 351 -16.61 -5.71 -6.85
N HIS A 352 -15.44 -5.29 -7.34
CA HIS A 352 -14.54 -4.37 -6.65
C HIS A 352 -13.65 -3.60 -7.64
N SER A 353 -12.97 -2.57 -7.14
CA SER A 353 -11.88 -1.88 -7.84
C SER A 353 -10.65 -1.83 -6.97
N PHE A 354 -9.47 -1.66 -7.57
CA PHE A 354 -8.26 -1.35 -6.82
C PHE A 354 -7.38 -0.30 -7.52
N LEU A 355 -6.49 0.29 -6.74
CA LEU A 355 -5.39 1.11 -7.19
C LEU A 355 -4.09 0.53 -6.65
N GLU A 356 -3.16 0.25 -7.56
CA GLU A 356 -1.89 -0.42 -7.25
C GLU A 356 -0.70 0.22 -7.96
N SER A 357 0.46 0.19 -7.28
CA SER A 357 1.77 0.35 -7.92
C SER A 357 2.39 -1.01 -8.17
N PHE A 358 2.81 -1.30 -9.38
CA PHE A 358 3.60 -2.50 -9.69
C PHE A 358 5.09 -2.20 -9.94
N ASN A 359 5.52 -0.93 -9.74
CA ASN A 359 6.91 -0.51 -9.91
C ASN A 359 7.54 -0.10 -8.58
N PRO A 360 8.44 -0.92 -7.98
CA PRO A 360 9.07 -0.61 -6.69
C PRO A 360 10.05 0.57 -6.76
N VAL A 361 10.46 0.99 -7.95
CA VAL A 361 11.33 2.16 -8.15
C VAL A 361 10.56 3.46 -7.97
N LEU A 362 9.27 3.46 -8.28
CA LEU A 362 8.40 4.65 -8.26
C LEU A 362 7.32 4.62 -7.15
N GLY A 363 7.48 3.78 -6.13
CA GLY A 363 6.55 3.75 -4.99
C GLY A 363 6.59 5.00 -4.10
N TYR A 364 7.51 5.92 -4.34
CA TYR A 364 7.55 7.23 -3.70
C TYR A 364 6.73 8.30 -4.44
N VAL A 365 6.19 7.99 -5.61
CA VAL A 365 5.34 8.88 -6.40
C VAL A 365 3.88 8.52 -6.14
N GLY A 366 3.08 9.51 -5.73
CA GLY A 366 1.66 9.34 -5.45
C GLY A 366 0.84 9.05 -6.70
N ARG A 367 -0.28 8.34 -6.51
CA ARG A 367 -1.27 8.05 -7.55
C ARG A 367 -2.68 8.13 -6.98
N ARG A 368 -3.61 8.52 -7.85
CA ARG A 368 -5.02 8.66 -7.49
C ARG A 368 -5.91 8.30 -8.67
N CYS A 369 -7.07 7.74 -8.40
CA CYS A 369 -8.15 7.60 -9.38
C CYS A 369 -9.49 7.90 -8.76
N GLN A 370 -10.47 8.19 -9.64
CA GLN A 370 -11.86 8.39 -9.33
C GLN A 370 -12.67 7.29 -10.02
N ASN A 371 -13.53 6.61 -9.26
CA ASN A 371 -14.43 5.57 -9.73
C ASN A 371 -15.87 6.06 -9.60
N GLY A 372 -16.54 6.27 -10.71
CA GLY A 372 -17.90 6.82 -10.76
C GLY A 372 -18.85 5.99 -11.58
N ASN A 373 -20.12 6.38 -11.56
CA ASN A 373 -21.20 5.78 -12.35
C ASN A 373 -21.17 4.24 -12.36
N ILE A 374 -21.24 3.63 -11.15
CA ILE A 374 -20.98 2.22 -10.93
C ILE A 374 -22.30 1.47 -10.82
N TRP A 375 -22.46 0.42 -11.64
CA TRP A 375 -23.68 -0.36 -11.76
C TRP A 375 -23.41 -1.85 -11.91
N VAL A 376 -24.36 -2.66 -11.48
CA VAL A 376 -24.46 -4.07 -11.85
C VAL A 376 -25.79 -4.33 -12.53
N VAL A 377 -25.83 -5.32 -13.42
CA VAL A 377 -27.05 -5.74 -14.11
C VAL A 377 -27.30 -7.21 -13.79
N ASP A 378 -28.51 -7.53 -13.42
CA ASP A 378 -28.89 -8.91 -13.13
C ASP A 378 -29.26 -9.70 -14.39
N THR A 379 -29.53 -10.99 -14.23
CA THR A 379 -29.91 -11.90 -15.34
C THR A 379 -31.28 -11.59 -15.95
N LYS A 380 -32.07 -10.71 -15.32
CA LYS A 380 -33.36 -10.23 -15.83
C LYS A 380 -33.21 -8.92 -16.61
N GLY A 381 -31.99 -8.33 -16.62
CA GLY A 381 -31.72 -7.05 -17.26
C GLY A 381 -32.01 -5.83 -16.38
N GLU A 382 -32.25 -6.02 -15.08
CA GLU A 382 -32.47 -4.91 -14.15
C GLU A 382 -31.13 -4.30 -13.71
N TRP A 383 -31.06 -2.97 -13.76
CA TRP A 383 -29.86 -2.19 -13.39
C TRP A 383 -29.93 -1.78 -11.91
N HIS A 384 -28.85 -2.05 -11.18
CA HIS A 384 -28.71 -1.72 -9.77
C HIS A 384 -27.49 -0.84 -9.56
N GLU A 385 -27.71 0.39 -9.04
CA GLU A 385 -26.63 1.33 -8.78
C GLU A 385 -25.84 0.95 -7.52
N CYS A 386 -24.50 0.97 -7.59
CA CYS A 386 -23.63 0.73 -6.46
C CYS A 386 -23.28 2.05 -5.76
N LEU A 387 -23.99 2.39 -4.70
CA LEU A 387 -23.85 3.65 -3.97
C LEU A 387 -22.89 3.57 -2.78
N GLN A 388 -22.52 2.37 -2.36
CA GLN A 388 -21.64 2.16 -1.21
C GLN A 388 -20.47 1.25 -1.58
N ALA A 389 -19.30 1.54 -1.01
CA ALA A 389 -18.11 0.74 -1.15
C ALA A 389 -17.39 0.61 0.19
N ARG A 390 -16.91 -0.60 0.51
CA ARG A 390 -16.05 -0.86 1.65
C ARG A 390 -14.59 -0.73 1.22
N PHE A 391 -13.85 0.10 1.95
CA PHE A 391 -12.42 0.31 1.74
C PHE A 391 -11.59 -0.80 2.40
N SER A 392 -10.54 -1.24 1.72
CA SER A 392 -9.52 -2.13 2.28
C SER A 392 -8.14 -1.82 1.72
N VAL A 393 -7.12 -2.37 2.37
CA VAL A 393 -5.72 -2.23 2.00
C VAL A 393 -5.04 -3.60 2.11
N ASP A 394 -4.00 -3.80 1.33
CA ASP A 394 -3.18 -5.01 1.36
C ASP A 394 -2.35 -5.14 2.66
N PRO A 395 -1.63 -6.26 2.88
CA PRO A 395 -0.78 -6.45 4.06
C PRO A 395 0.32 -5.37 4.21
N THR A 396 0.77 -4.73 3.13
CA THR A 396 1.76 -3.64 3.19
C THR A 396 1.25 -2.47 4.04
N GLY A 397 -0.01 -2.09 3.84
CA GLY A 397 -0.69 -1.09 4.68
C GLY A 397 -1.20 -1.67 5.99
N GLY A 398 -1.84 -2.85 5.94
CA GLY A 398 -2.47 -3.49 7.10
C GLY A 398 -1.50 -3.79 8.24
N ASN A 399 -0.25 -4.18 7.93
CA ASN A 399 0.82 -4.44 8.90
C ASN A 399 1.66 -3.19 9.21
N ARG A 400 1.23 -2.00 8.76
CA ARG A 400 1.89 -0.71 9.01
C ARG A 400 3.33 -0.60 8.48
N HIS A 401 3.65 -1.30 7.40
CA HIS A 401 4.91 -1.08 6.68
C HIS A 401 4.87 0.25 5.89
N ARG A 402 3.69 0.59 5.36
CA ARG A 402 3.41 1.86 4.67
C ARG A 402 2.06 2.40 5.13
N LEU A 403 1.95 3.71 5.33
CA LEU A 403 0.76 4.39 5.84
C LEU A 403 0.15 5.37 4.83
N ASP A 404 0.77 5.58 3.68
CA ASP A 404 0.37 6.50 2.63
C ASP A 404 -0.67 5.87 1.70
N TYR A 405 -1.85 5.64 2.24
CA TYR A 405 -3.00 5.12 1.52
C TYR A 405 -4.30 5.69 2.09
N THR A 406 -5.24 6.01 1.22
CA THR A 406 -6.58 6.47 1.61
C THR A 406 -7.60 6.22 0.50
N GLY A 407 -8.86 6.36 0.83
CA GLY A 407 -9.98 6.35 -0.09
C GLY A 407 -11.14 7.13 0.50
N GLY A 408 -12.17 7.36 -0.28
CA GLY A 408 -13.34 8.12 0.16
C GLY A 408 -14.40 8.24 -0.92
N ALA A 409 -15.39 9.11 -0.66
CA ALA A 409 -16.38 9.53 -1.63
C ALA A 409 -16.35 11.06 -1.76
N GLU A 410 -16.38 11.55 -3.00
CA GLU A 410 -16.42 12.98 -3.35
C GLU A 410 -17.53 13.18 -4.38
N GLY A 411 -18.65 13.76 -3.94
CA GLY A 411 -19.83 13.94 -4.80
C GLY A 411 -20.36 12.59 -5.30
N ASP A 412 -20.35 12.39 -6.60
CA ASP A 412 -20.90 11.24 -7.31
C ASP A 412 -19.90 10.11 -7.60
N HIS A 413 -18.67 10.21 -7.11
CA HIS A 413 -17.63 9.21 -7.31
C HIS A 413 -16.93 8.82 -6.00
N PHE A 414 -16.35 7.63 -5.98
CA PHE A 414 -15.36 7.23 -5.01
C PHE A 414 -13.97 7.60 -5.52
N PHE A 415 -13.02 7.75 -4.61
CA PHE A 415 -11.61 7.88 -4.97
C PHE A 415 -10.75 6.87 -4.19
N MET A 416 -9.63 6.54 -4.79
CA MET A 416 -8.53 5.82 -4.15
C MET A 416 -7.22 6.60 -4.37
N ARG A 417 -6.37 6.61 -3.35
CA ARG A 417 -5.04 7.23 -3.38
C ARG A 417 -4.05 6.37 -2.64
N ASN A 418 -2.88 6.14 -3.21
CA ASN A 418 -1.78 5.44 -2.55
C ASN A 418 -0.42 5.97 -2.97
N CYS A 419 0.63 5.56 -2.24
CA CYS A 419 2.02 5.96 -2.45
C CYS A 419 2.26 7.48 -2.33
N GLY A 420 3.53 7.93 -2.48
CA GLY A 420 3.85 9.35 -2.41
C GLY A 420 4.11 9.88 -1.00
N PHE A 421 4.08 9.00 0.01
CA PHE A 421 4.41 9.35 1.40
C PHE A 421 3.61 10.50 2.00
N PHE A 422 2.34 10.64 1.61
CA PHE A 422 1.43 11.57 2.28
C PHE A 422 1.06 11.07 3.68
N SER A 423 0.68 11.98 4.57
CA SER A 423 0.52 11.69 6.02
C SER A 423 -0.89 11.31 6.44
N GLU A 424 -1.87 11.37 5.54
CA GLU A 424 -3.23 10.90 5.77
C GLU A 424 -3.32 9.40 5.54
N THR A 425 -3.86 8.66 6.50
CA THR A 425 -4.03 7.20 6.39
C THR A 425 -5.49 6.84 6.46
N GLY A 426 -5.99 6.14 5.44
CA GLY A 426 -7.35 5.65 5.37
C GLY A 426 -7.60 4.51 6.37
N LYS A 427 -8.84 4.36 6.80
CA LYS A 427 -9.24 3.32 7.75
C LYS A 427 -9.79 2.10 7.01
N ALA A 428 -9.07 0.98 7.08
CA ALA A 428 -9.56 -0.28 6.53
C ALA A 428 -10.90 -0.71 7.19
N GLY A 429 -11.83 -1.16 6.36
CA GLY A 429 -13.19 -1.54 6.78
C GLY A 429 -14.21 -0.39 6.76
N GLU A 430 -13.78 0.84 6.55
CA GLU A 430 -14.68 1.99 6.39
C GLU A 430 -15.57 1.81 5.16
N VAL A 431 -16.82 2.25 5.30
CA VAL A 431 -17.82 2.21 4.21
C VAL A 431 -18.12 3.62 3.76
N PHE A 432 -17.82 3.90 2.51
CA PHE A 432 -18.11 5.17 1.86
C PHE A 432 -19.44 5.12 1.13
N LYS A 433 -20.10 6.28 1.03
CA LYS A 433 -21.32 6.45 0.26
C LYS A 433 -21.18 7.66 -0.67
N ARG A 434 -21.39 7.46 -1.97
CA ARG A 434 -21.40 8.52 -2.98
C ARG A 434 -22.82 9.00 -3.28
N THR A 435 -22.95 10.15 -3.92
CA THR A 435 -24.21 10.62 -4.48
C THR A 435 -24.62 9.73 -5.67
N SER A 436 -25.92 9.55 -5.86
CA SER A 436 -26.48 8.78 -6.98
C SER A 436 -26.22 9.47 -8.33
N THR A 437 -25.98 8.64 -9.34
CA THR A 437 -25.87 8.99 -10.76
C THR A 437 -27.03 8.39 -11.56
N ALA A 438 -28.21 8.24 -10.95
CA ALA A 438 -29.37 7.60 -11.59
C ALA A 438 -29.81 8.31 -12.88
N ASP A 439 -29.60 9.62 -13.00
CA ASP A 439 -29.79 10.43 -14.19
C ASP A 439 -28.77 10.16 -15.30
N GLN A 440 -27.65 9.52 -14.98
CA GLN A 440 -26.57 9.12 -15.88
C GLN A 440 -26.51 7.59 -16.06
N LYS A 441 -27.60 6.87 -15.76
CA LYS A 441 -27.65 5.41 -15.96
C LYS A 441 -27.20 5.07 -17.38
N PRO A 442 -26.25 4.11 -17.56
CA PRO A 442 -25.77 3.75 -18.87
C PRO A 442 -26.88 3.23 -19.79
N ASP A 443 -26.90 3.72 -21.04
CA ASP A 443 -27.75 3.19 -22.08
C ASP A 443 -26.89 2.26 -22.97
N ILE A 444 -26.97 0.95 -22.69
CA ILE A 444 -26.16 -0.07 -23.37
C ILE A 444 -27.07 -1.11 -24.01
N HIS A 445 -26.99 -1.22 -25.31
CA HIS A 445 -27.58 -2.30 -26.09
C HIS A 445 -26.61 -3.49 -26.11
N PHE A 446 -26.76 -4.43 -25.19
CA PHE A 446 -25.85 -5.57 -25.02
C PHE A 446 -25.74 -6.47 -26.26
N ASP A 447 -26.81 -6.54 -27.09
CA ASP A 447 -26.87 -7.26 -28.37
C ASP A 447 -26.07 -6.59 -29.49
N LYS A 448 -25.76 -5.29 -29.35
CA LYS A 448 -24.99 -4.51 -30.34
C LYS A 448 -23.50 -4.34 -29.96
N LEU A 449 -23.08 -4.88 -28.82
CA LEU A 449 -21.68 -4.83 -28.42
C LEU A 449 -20.81 -5.62 -29.42
N PRO A 450 -19.59 -5.14 -29.75
CA PRO A 450 -18.67 -5.88 -30.60
C PRO A 450 -18.32 -7.24 -30.00
N ARG A 451 -18.21 -8.27 -30.89
CA ARG A 451 -17.96 -9.67 -30.50
C ARG A 451 -16.75 -10.23 -31.23
#